data_7693592bd5b38c4841bc9b0c7b45c276
#
_entry.id   7693592bd5b38c4841bc9b0c7b45c276
#
_cell.length_a   1.000
_cell.length_b   1.000
_cell.length_c   1.000
_cell.angle_alpha   90.00
_cell.angle_beta   90.00
_cell.angle_gamma   90.00
#
_symmetry.space_group_name_H-M   'P 1'
#
loop_
_entity.id
_entity.type
_entity.pdbx_description
1 polymer ?
#
loop_
_entity_poly.entity_id
_entity_poly.type
_entity_poly.pdbx_seq_one_letter_code
_entity_poly.pdbx_strand_id
1 'polypeptide(L)'
;MLAAGRDGALLRFSLGNEYLKAGDAGRAAPHLAQAVALDPDYTAAWKLLGKALAENGQPEEALAAYRAGIDVARRKGDKQAGKEMDVFARRIEKALAADRPQSEGR
;
A
#
# COMPACT_ATOMS: atom_id res chain seq x y z
N MET A 1 -30.18 0.99 -1.57
CA MET A 1 -28.98 0.65 -2.34
C MET A 1 -27.70 1.02 -1.61
N LEU A 2 -26.75 0.15 -1.61
CA LEU A 2 -25.49 0.43 -0.96
C LEU A 2 -24.64 1.40 -1.78
N ALA A 3 -24.09 2.37 -1.10
CA ALA A 3 -23.14 3.26 -1.74
C ALA A 3 -21.88 2.48 -2.10
N ALA A 4 -21.42 2.64 -3.32
CA ALA A 4 -20.21 1.97 -3.75
C ALA A 4 -18.97 2.54 -3.05
N GLY A 5 -19.02 3.79 -2.61
CA GLY A 5 -17.86 4.47 -2.06
C GLY A 5 -17.37 3.89 -0.75
N ARG A 6 -17.73 4.53 0.37
CA ARG A 6 -17.17 4.15 1.67
C ARG A 6 -17.51 2.71 2.06
N ASP A 7 -18.76 2.29 1.89
CA ASP A 7 -19.17 0.94 2.26
C ASP A 7 -18.46 -0.11 1.41
N GLY A 8 -18.35 0.16 0.12
CA GLY A 8 -17.62 -0.74 -0.77
C GLY A 8 -16.15 -0.80 -0.44
N ALA A 9 -15.54 0.33 -0.08
CA ALA A 9 -14.14 0.39 0.29
C ALA A 9 -13.87 -0.45 1.55
N LEU A 10 -14.75 -0.36 2.55
CA LEU A 10 -14.59 -1.13 3.77
C LEU A 10 -14.66 -2.63 3.49
N LEU A 11 -15.61 -3.06 2.66
CA LEU A 11 -15.73 -4.46 2.30
C LEU A 11 -14.45 -4.94 1.60
N ARG A 12 -13.97 -4.19 0.62
CA ARG A 12 -12.74 -4.54 -0.10
C ARG A 12 -11.53 -4.57 0.83
N PHE A 13 -11.44 -3.60 1.72
CA PHE A 13 -10.37 -3.59 2.72
C PHE A 13 -10.41 -4.84 3.58
N SER A 14 -11.59 -5.22 4.06
CA SER A 14 -11.75 -6.40 4.90
C SER A 14 -11.33 -7.67 4.17
N LEU A 15 -11.74 -7.81 2.92
CA LEU A 15 -11.35 -8.96 2.11
C LEU A 15 -9.84 -9.01 1.92
N GLY A 16 -9.25 -7.87 1.57
CA GLY A 16 -7.80 -7.81 1.40
C GLY A 16 -7.06 -8.15 2.67
N ASN A 17 -7.53 -7.65 3.81
CA ASN A 17 -6.92 -7.93 5.09
C ASN A 17 -6.96 -9.44 5.41
N GLU A 18 -8.10 -10.10 5.13
CA GLU A 18 -8.21 -11.53 5.36
C GLU A 18 -7.24 -12.33 4.49
N TYR A 19 -7.11 -11.97 3.22
CA TYR A 19 -6.16 -12.64 2.36
C TYR A 19 -4.72 -12.44 2.84
N LEU A 20 -4.38 -11.22 3.30
CA LEU A 20 -3.04 -10.99 3.84
C LEU A 20 -2.78 -11.86 5.07
N LYS A 21 -3.75 -11.98 5.96
CA LYS A 21 -3.61 -12.82 7.15
C LYS A 21 -3.40 -14.28 6.76
N ALA A 22 -3.99 -14.69 5.66
CA ALA A 22 -3.84 -16.07 5.15
C ALA A 22 -2.54 -16.26 4.37
N GLY A 23 -1.73 -15.24 4.23
CA GLY A 23 -0.48 -15.33 3.49
C GLY A 23 -0.65 -15.23 1.98
N ASP A 24 -1.80 -14.76 1.52
CA ASP A 24 -2.12 -14.68 0.10
C ASP A 24 -2.08 -13.23 -0.38
N ALA A 25 -0.87 -12.69 -0.50
CA ALA A 25 -0.68 -11.30 -0.93
C ALA A 25 -1.16 -11.09 -2.36
N GLY A 26 -1.07 -12.12 -3.20
CA GLY A 26 -1.50 -12.02 -4.59
C GLY A 26 -2.98 -11.73 -4.73
N ARG A 27 -3.81 -12.31 -3.85
CA ARG A 27 -5.25 -12.03 -3.86
C ARG A 27 -5.59 -10.79 -3.04
N ALA A 28 -4.79 -10.49 -2.03
CA ALA A 28 -5.02 -9.32 -1.19
C ALA A 28 -4.87 -8.02 -1.98
N ALA A 29 -3.83 -7.92 -2.81
CA ALA A 29 -3.53 -6.67 -3.50
C ALA A 29 -4.67 -6.14 -4.37
N PRO A 30 -5.33 -6.97 -5.21
CA PRO A 30 -6.45 -6.45 -6.01
C PRO A 30 -7.61 -5.90 -5.18
N HIS A 31 -7.94 -6.56 -4.06
CA HIS A 31 -9.01 -6.06 -3.19
C HIS A 31 -8.64 -4.74 -2.55
N LEU A 32 -7.38 -4.62 -2.11
CA LEU A 32 -6.91 -3.40 -1.49
C LEU A 32 -6.78 -2.26 -2.50
N ALA A 33 -6.39 -2.58 -3.72
CA ALA A 33 -6.36 -1.58 -4.79
C ALA A 33 -7.77 -1.03 -5.06
N GLN A 34 -8.78 -1.90 -5.02
CA GLN A 34 -10.16 -1.44 -5.18
C GLN A 34 -10.62 -0.60 -4.01
N ALA A 35 -10.16 -0.94 -2.80
CA ALA A 35 -10.53 -0.16 -1.61
C ALA A 35 -10.06 1.29 -1.76
N VAL A 36 -8.82 1.50 -2.19
CA VAL A 36 -8.30 2.87 -2.33
C VAL A 36 -8.86 3.57 -3.57
N ALA A 37 -9.29 2.82 -4.58
CA ALA A 37 -9.98 3.41 -5.72
C ALA A 37 -11.36 3.93 -5.32
N LEU A 38 -12.06 3.19 -4.44
CA LEU A 38 -13.36 3.59 -3.95
C LEU A 38 -13.27 4.70 -2.90
N ASP A 39 -12.23 4.68 -2.09
CA ASP A 39 -12.02 5.70 -1.05
C ASP A 39 -10.53 6.06 -1.01
N PRO A 40 -10.12 7.05 -1.80
CA PRO A 40 -8.68 7.44 -1.85
C PRO A 40 -8.12 7.96 -0.54
N ASP A 41 -8.97 8.35 0.41
CA ASP A 41 -8.52 8.84 1.71
C ASP A 41 -8.47 7.75 2.78
N TYR A 42 -8.60 6.51 2.38
CA TYR A 42 -8.59 5.37 3.30
C TYR A 42 -7.15 4.99 3.64
N THR A 43 -6.60 5.67 4.62
CA THR A 43 -5.18 5.53 4.98
C THR A 43 -4.76 4.08 5.26
N ALA A 44 -5.56 3.37 6.05
CA ALA A 44 -5.23 1.99 6.39
C ALA A 44 -5.19 1.08 5.16
N ALA A 45 -6.02 1.36 4.16
CA ALA A 45 -6.03 0.57 2.94
C ALA A 45 -4.77 0.81 2.11
N TRP A 46 -4.27 2.04 2.05
CA TRP A 46 -3.00 2.31 1.39
C TRP A 46 -1.86 1.56 2.05
N LYS A 47 -1.85 1.55 3.38
CA LYS A 47 -0.80 0.84 4.13
C LYS A 47 -0.82 -0.65 3.82
N LEU A 48 -1.99 -1.28 3.86
CA LEU A 48 -2.10 -2.70 3.55
C LEU A 48 -1.81 -3.00 2.08
N LEU A 49 -2.21 -2.10 1.18
CA LEU A 49 -1.89 -2.27 -0.23
C LEU A 49 -0.39 -2.30 -0.45
N GLY A 50 0.32 -1.36 0.17
CA GLY A 50 1.78 -1.36 0.08
C GLY A 50 2.37 -2.67 0.59
N LYS A 51 1.87 -3.14 1.73
CA LYS A 51 2.34 -4.40 2.30
C LYS A 51 2.07 -5.57 1.36
N ALA A 52 0.86 -5.67 0.82
CA ALA A 52 0.50 -6.76 -0.08
C ALA A 52 1.36 -6.75 -1.34
N LEU A 53 1.56 -5.56 -1.92
CA LEU A 53 2.38 -5.45 -3.12
C LEU A 53 3.83 -5.84 -2.86
N ALA A 54 4.37 -5.42 -1.71
CA ALA A 54 5.73 -5.78 -1.35
C ALA A 54 5.87 -7.29 -1.16
N GLU A 55 4.93 -7.90 -0.46
CA GLU A 55 4.96 -9.35 -0.23
C GLU A 55 4.74 -10.14 -1.51
N ASN A 56 4.06 -9.53 -2.47
CA ASN A 56 3.80 -10.19 -3.76
C ASN A 56 4.92 -9.92 -4.78
N GLY A 57 6.05 -9.39 -4.34
CA GLY A 57 7.19 -9.20 -5.22
C GLY A 57 7.04 -8.01 -6.18
N GLN A 58 6.28 -7.01 -5.80
CA GLN A 58 6.02 -5.81 -6.62
C GLN A 58 6.50 -4.56 -5.88
N PRO A 59 7.82 -4.42 -5.68
CA PRO A 59 8.33 -3.36 -4.81
C PRO A 59 8.12 -1.95 -5.35
N GLU A 60 8.21 -1.73 -6.66
CA GLU A 60 7.98 -0.40 -7.21
C GLU A 60 6.54 0.05 -6.98
N GLU A 61 5.61 -0.87 -7.19
CA GLU A 61 4.19 -0.58 -6.96
C GLU A 61 3.90 -0.39 -5.48
N ALA A 62 4.56 -1.20 -4.63
CA ALA A 62 4.42 -1.04 -3.19
C ALA A 62 4.91 0.34 -2.74
N LEU A 63 6.02 0.79 -3.28
CA LEU A 63 6.56 2.11 -2.96
C LEU A 63 5.56 3.20 -3.35
N ALA A 64 4.98 3.10 -4.53
CA ALA A 64 3.99 4.08 -4.98
C ALA A 64 2.78 4.09 -4.05
N ALA A 65 2.31 2.92 -3.61
CA ALA A 65 1.17 2.83 -2.69
C ALA A 65 1.49 3.47 -1.34
N TYR A 66 2.68 3.19 -0.80
CA TYR A 66 3.09 3.79 0.47
C TYR A 66 3.21 5.31 0.36
N ARG A 67 3.76 5.81 -0.74
CA ARG A 67 3.88 7.26 -0.94
C ARG A 67 2.52 7.94 -1.02
N ALA A 68 1.58 7.32 -1.72
CA ALA A 68 0.21 7.83 -1.77
C ALA A 68 -0.41 7.84 -0.38
N GLY A 69 -0.21 6.77 0.39
CA GLY A 69 -0.73 6.68 1.74
C GLY A 69 -0.11 7.70 2.68
N ILE A 70 1.19 7.96 2.54
CA ILE A 70 1.87 9.01 3.33
C ILE A 70 1.25 10.37 3.05
N ASP A 71 0.99 10.64 1.79
CA ASP A 71 0.38 11.90 1.38
C ASP A 71 -1.01 12.08 1.99
N VAL A 72 -1.81 11.02 1.95
CA VAL A 72 -3.15 11.02 2.57
C VAL A 72 -3.02 11.23 4.08
N ALA A 73 -2.10 10.51 4.71
CA ALA A 73 -1.90 10.63 6.16
C ALA A 73 -1.53 12.05 6.55
N ARG A 74 -0.66 12.70 5.77
CA ARG A 74 -0.28 14.10 6.02
C ARG A 74 -1.48 15.03 5.93
N ARG A 75 -2.28 14.88 4.88
CA ARG A 75 -3.45 15.75 4.71
C ARG A 75 -4.45 15.58 5.83
N LYS A 76 -4.52 14.37 6.40
CA LYS A 76 -5.45 14.08 7.49
C LYS A 76 -4.85 14.35 8.86
N GLY A 77 -3.57 14.67 8.93
CA GLY A 77 -2.90 14.89 10.21
C GLY A 77 -2.58 13.61 10.96
N ASP A 78 -2.58 12.47 10.28
CA ASP A 78 -2.26 11.18 10.90
C ASP A 78 -0.76 10.94 10.86
N LYS A 79 -0.06 11.50 11.83
CA LYS A 79 1.40 11.44 11.86
C LYS A 79 1.92 10.02 12.07
N GLN A 80 1.23 9.23 12.87
CA GLN A 80 1.68 7.88 13.15
C GLN A 80 1.65 7.01 11.89
N ALA A 81 0.54 7.02 11.17
CA ALA A 81 0.43 6.24 9.95
C ALA A 81 1.45 6.70 8.92
N GLY A 82 1.65 8.01 8.80
CA GLY A 82 2.65 8.55 7.89
C GLY A 82 4.05 8.06 8.20
N LYS A 83 4.43 8.06 9.48
CA LYS A 83 5.74 7.59 9.89
C LYS A 83 5.93 6.11 9.62
N GLU A 84 4.91 5.31 9.91
CA GLU A 84 4.99 3.87 9.68
C GLU A 84 5.20 3.57 8.21
N MET A 85 4.42 4.21 7.36
CA MET A 85 4.56 3.99 5.92
C MET A 85 5.89 4.53 5.38
N ASP A 86 6.38 5.64 5.94
CA ASP A 86 7.66 6.19 5.53
C ASP A 86 8.81 5.22 5.81
N VAL A 87 8.76 4.53 6.94
CA VAL A 87 9.78 3.53 7.25
C VAL A 87 9.80 2.43 6.18
N PHE A 88 8.62 1.91 5.83
CA PHE A 88 8.54 0.88 4.81
C PHE A 88 8.97 1.39 3.43
N ALA A 89 8.55 2.61 3.09
CA ALA A 89 8.92 3.20 1.81
C ALA A 89 10.44 3.34 1.68
N ARG A 90 11.09 3.80 2.73
CA ARG A 90 12.55 3.97 2.72
C ARG A 90 13.27 2.65 2.59
N ARG A 91 12.77 1.59 3.24
CA ARG A 91 13.36 0.26 3.10
C ARG A 91 13.27 -0.24 1.66
N ILE A 92 12.13 -0.01 1.03
CA ILE A 92 11.95 -0.42 -0.36
C ILE A 92 12.87 0.38 -1.27
N GLU A 93 12.94 1.69 -1.08
CA GLU A 93 13.85 2.54 -1.87
C GLU A 93 15.29 2.05 -1.77
N LYS A 94 15.70 1.74 -0.57
CA LYS A 94 17.06 1.27 -0.33
C LYS A 94 17.30 -0.07 -1.03
N ALA A 95 16.34 -0.99 -0.93
CA ALA A 95 16.47 -2.29 -1.58
C ALA A 95 16.51 -2.16 -3.10
N LEU A 96 15.66 -1.29 -3.65
CA LEU A 96 15.64 -1.06 -5.10
C LEU A 96 16.94 -0.44 -5.56
N ALA A 97 17.50 0.49 -4.81
CA ALA A 97 18.79 1.10 -5.15
C ALA A 97 19.91 0.07 -5.11
N ALA A 98 19.88 -0.83 -4.14
CA ALA A 98 20.90 -1.86 -4.00
C ALA A 98 20.85 -2.86 -5.16
N ASP A 99 19.66 -3.10 -5.71
CA ASP A 99 19.49 -4.04 -6.81
C ASP A 99 19.86 -3.47 -8.17
N ARG A 100 20.13 -2.16 -8.25
CA ARG A 100 20.48 -1.56 -9.53
C ARG A 100 21.85 -2.02 -9.98
N PRO A 101 22.03 -2.27 -11.28
CA PRO A 101 23.34 -2.59 -11.78
C PRO A 101 24.32 -1.44 -11.51
N GLN A 102 25.53 -1.79 -11.11
CA GLN A 102 26.54 -0.78 -10.83
C GLN A 102 27.30 -0.35 -12.08
N SER A 103 27.06 -1.04 -13.18
CA SER A 103 27.82 -0.82 -14.40
C SER A 103 27.65 0.60 -14.94
N GLU A 104 26.53 1.20 -14.71
CA GLU A 104 26.32 2.55 -15.21
C GLU A 104 27.23 3.54 -14.48
N GLY A 105 27.74 3.14 -13.35
CA GLY A 105 28.71 3.96 -12.69
C GLY A 105 30.03 3.92 -13.38
N ARG A 106 30.15 3.22 -14.14
CA ARG A 106 31.32 3.22 -14.51
C ARG A 106 31.68 3.34 -15.20
#